data_5a4863dec43aa9ce2664579919e5241c
#
_entry.id   5a4863dec43aa9ce2664579919e5241c
#
_cell.length_a   1.000
_cell.length_b   1.000
_cell.length_c   1.000
_cell.angle_alpha   90.00
_cell.angle_beta   90.00
_cell.angle_gamma   90.00
#
_symmetry.space_group_name_H-M   'P 1'
#
loop_
_entity.id
_entity.type
_entity.pdbx_description
1 polymer ?
#
loop_
_entity_poly.entity_id
_entity_poly.type
_entity_poly.pdbx_seq_one_letter_code
_entity_poly.pdbx_strand_id
1 'polypeptide(L)'
;RSFLATLKQIQYCWDTGLITELSDALAILEEMDELIEVIRIQSTAGQKINPLTRQPIGAPFHFYITELSVVNNAVFLDRGETKHTFLSFNTFNFIETTNRAFNRQTEKWIQELIRKSTKIEPGATSVRDQYLAKLKRQVDTIRQAIRNQEDTLL
;
A
#
# COMPACT_ATOMS: atom_id res chain seq x y z
N ARG A 1 -4.30 0.01 -1.28
CA ARG A 1 -4.42 0.18 0.19
C ARG A 1 -3.84 1.53 0.58
N SER A 2 -4.52 2.28 1.44
CA SER A 2 -3.88 3.36 2.15
C SER A 2 -2.96 2.78 3.21
N PHE A 3 -1.69 3.05 3.10
CA PHE A 3 -0.70 2.64 4.09
C PHE A 3 -1.09 3.08 5.50
N LEU A 4 -1.56 4.33 5.64
CA LEU A 4 -2.01 4.89 6.92
C LEU A 4 -3.24 4.19 7.49
N ALA A 5 -4.21 3.79 6.66
CA ALA A 5 -5.38 3.06 7.12
C ALA A 5 -4.98 1.67 7.64
N THR A 6 -4.01 1.02 6.99
CA THR A 6 -3.48 -0.27 7.44
C THR A 6 -2.79 -0.13 8.80
N LEU A 7 -1.94 0.88 8.99
CA LEU A 7 -1.27 1.13 10.27
C LEU A 7 -2.27 1.40 11.40
N LYS A 8 -3.29 2.24 11.17
CA LYS A 8 -4.34 2.49 12.16
C LYS A 8 -5.12 1.23 12.50
N GLN A 9 -5.31 0.33 11.54
CA GLN A 9 -5.99 -0.94 11.77
C GLN A 9 -5.14 -1.89 12.61
N ILE A 10 -3.83 -1.94 12.40
CA ILE A 10 -2.91 -2.73 13.24
C ILE A 10 -2.99 -2.25 14.69
N GLN A 11 -2.89 -0.96 14.92
CA GLN A 11 -3.02 -0.38 16.26
C GLN A 11 -4.39 -0.70 16.88
N TYR A 12 -5.48 -0.53 16.13
CA TYR A 12 -6.82 -0.89 16.60
C TYR A 12 -6.94 -2.36 16.97
N CYS A 13 -6.39 -3.27 16.17
CA CYS A 13 -6.40 -4.70 16.47
C CYS A 13 -5.60 -5.02 17.74
N TRP A 14 -4.50 -4.33 17.99
CA TRP A 14 -3.74 -4.43 19.22
C TRP A 14 -4.55 -3.89 20.42
N ASP A 15 -5.04 -2.66 20.33
CA ASP A 15 -5.79 -1.98 21.40
C ASP A 15 -7.07 -2.74 21.80
N THR A 16 -7.66 -3.49 20.89
CA THR A 16 -8.88 -4.27 21.14
C THR A 16 -8.63 -5.75 21.45
N GLY A 17 -7.36 -6.19 21.53
CA GLY A 17 -7.00 -7.57 21.81
C GLY A 17 -7.32 -8.55 20.68
N LEU A 18 -7.50 -8.08 19.46
CA LEU A 18 -7.58 -8.95 18.27
C LEU A 18 -6.22 -9.49 17.83
N ILE A 19 -5.15 -8.79 18.18
CA ILE A 19 -3.77 -9.26 18.17
C ILE A 19 -3.34 -9.30 19.63
N THR A 20 -3.03 -10.48 20.15
CA THR A 20 -2.71 -10.71 21.56
C THR A 20 -1.22 -10.87 21.82
N GLU A 21 -0.48 -11.31 20.81
CA GLU A 21 0.96 -11.55 20.92
C GLU A 21 1.77 -10.35 20.39
N LEU A 22 2.66 -9.83 21.22
CA LEU A 22 3.55 -8.72 20.83
C LEU A 22 4.38 -9.07 19.59
N SER A 23 4.87 -10.31 19.49
CA SER A 23 5.63 -10.81 18.34
C SER A 23 4.88 -10.68 17.03
N ASP A 24 3.57 -10.98 17.04
CA ASP A 24 2.73 -10.91 15.84
C ASP A 24 2.51 -9.47 15.40
N ALA A 25 2.23 -8.58 16.35
CA ALA A 25 2.11 -7.15 16.05
C ALA A 25 3.41 -6.58 15.45
N LEU A 26 4.55 -6.94 16.03
CA LEU A 26 5.86 -6.49 15.55
C LEU A 26 6.20 -7.06 14.17
N ALA A 27 5.89 -8.34 13.92
CA ALA A 27 6.10 -8.97 12.61
C ALA A 27 5.31 -8.26 11.50
N ILE A 28 4.05 -7.91 11.74
CA ILE A 28 3.23 -7.15 10.77
C ILE A 28 3.85 -5.76 10.50
N LEU A 29 4.38 -5.10 11.52
CA LEU A 29 5.04 -3.79 11.36
C LEU A 29 6.37 -3.91 10.61
N GLU A 30 7.08 -5.03 10.73
CA GLU A 30 8.28 -5.33 9.93
C GLU A 30 7.93 -5.52 8.45
N GLU A 31 6.86 -6.26 8.13
CA GLU A 31 6.34 -6.35 6.76
C GLU A 31 5.99 -4.97 6.16
N MET A 32 5.50 -4.03 6.99
CA MET A 32 5.25 -2.66 6.55
C MET A 32 6.55 -1.90 6.24
N ASP A 33 7.61 -2.12 6.99
CA ASP A 33 8.94 -1.56 6.70
C ASP A 33 9.52 -2.15 5.40
N GLU A 34 9.40 -3.45 5.19
CA GLU A 34 9.79 -4.11 3.94
C GLU A 34 9.02 -3.55 2.73
N LEU A 35 7.72 -3.30 2.88
CA LEU A 35 6.91 -2.68 1.83
C LEU A 35 7.41 -1.27 1.47
N ILE A 36 7.82 -0.47 2.45
CA ILE A 36 8.44 0.84 2.21
C ILE A 36 9.70 0.69 1.37
N GLU A 37 10.53 -0.30 1.69
CA GLU A 37 11.77 -0.56 0.95
C GLU A 37 11.49 -1.05 -0.49
N VAL A 38 10.52 -1.92 -0.69
CA VAL A 38 10.07 -2.35 -2.02
C VAL A 38 9.60 -1.15 -2.86
N ILE A 39 8.81 -0.24 -2.28
CA ILE A 39 8.38 0.98 -2.96
C ILE A 39 9.60 1.84 -3.33
N ARG A 40 10.57 1.99 -2.43
CA ARG A 40 11.78 2.74 -2.68
C ARG A 40 12.57 2.18 -3.87
N ILE A 41 12.81 0.88 -3.87
CA ILE A 41 13.58 0.19 -4.92
C ILE A 41 12.84 0.29 -6.27
N GLN A 42 11.56 -0.05 -6.29
CA GLN A 42 10.79 -0.07 -7.54
C GLN A 42 10.56 1.34 -8.11
N SER A 43 10.35 2.34 -7.26
CA SER A 43 10.22 3.73 -7.70
C SER A 43 11.54 4.33 -8.19
N THR A 44 12.68 3.79 -7.77
CA THR A 44 14.01 4.18 -8.26
C THR A 44 14.28 3.59 -9.64
N ALA A 45 13.97 2.32 -9.83
CA ALA A 45 14.24 1.62 -11.08
C ALA A 45 13.27 2.00 -12.22
N GLY A 46 12.09 2.53 -11.89
CA GLY A 46 11.04 2.88 -12.86
C GLY A 46 10.46 1.69 -13.63
N GLN A 47 11.23 0.63 -13.82
CA GLN A 47 10.84 -0.58 -14.53
C GLN A 47 11.78 -1.73 -14.16
N LYS A 48 11.25 -2.94 -14.02
CA LYS A 48 12.08 -4.13 -13.86
C LYS A 48 12.86 -4.41 -15.14
N ILE A 49 14.15 -4.69 -14.99
CA ILE A 49 15.02 -5.10 -16.09
C ILE A 49 15.34 -6.58 -15.93
N ASN A 50 15.20 -7.35 -17.00
CA ASN A 50 15.66 -8.74 -17.02
C ASN A 50 17.21 -8.76 -16.91
N PRO A 51 17.77 -9.40 -15.89
CA PRO A 51 19.21 -9.41 -15.68
C PRO A 51 19.99 -10.10 -16.80
N LEU A 52 19.37 -11.03 -17.53
CA LEU A 52 20.00 -11.78 -18.61
C LEU A 52 19.91 -11.06 -19.95
N THR A 53 18.73 -10.53 -20.30
CA THR A 53 18.51 -9.89 -21.60
C THR A 53 18.68 -8.39 -21.58
N ARG A 54 18.79 -7.78 -20.39
CA ARG A 54 18.80 -6.33 -20.14
C ARG A 54 17.58 -5.58 -20.74
N GLN A 55 16.54 -6.33 -21.08
CA GLN A 55 15.30 -5.75 -21.58
C GLN A 55 14.30 -5.49 -20.46
N PRO A 56 13.44 -4.48 -20.61
CA PRO A 56 12.37 -4.20 -19.66
C PRO A 56 11.42 -5.39 -19.54
N ILE A 57 11.05 -5.74 -18.29
CA ILE A 57 10.06 -6.77 -17.99
C ILE A 57 8.74 -6.08 -17.67
N GLY A 58 7.73 -6.28 -18.52
CA GLY A 58 6.38 -5.76 -18.30
C GLY A 58 6.27 -4.23 -18.50
N ALA A 59 5.13 -3.68 -18.11
CA ALA A 59 4.90 -2.24 -18.16
C ALA A 59 5.68 -1.51 -17.04
N PRO A 60 6.08 -0.24 -17.26
CA PRO A 60 6.73 0.55 -16.23
C PRO A 60 5.82 0.72 -15.01
N PHE A 61 6.40 0.57 -13.81
CA PHE A 61 5.69 0.85 -12.58
C PHE A 61 5.64 2.35 -12.33
N HIS A 62 4.45 2.85 -12.02
CA HIS A 62 4.23 4.22 -11.62
C HIS A 62 3.64 4.25 -10.21
N PHE A 63 4.23 5.05 -9.34
CA PHE A 63 3.71 5.28 -7.99
C PHE A 63 3.08 6.66 -7.93
N TYR A 64 1.93 6.73 -7.27
CA TYR A 64 1.19 7.96 -7.08
C TYR A 64 0.91 8.15 -5.59
N ILE A 65 1.24 9.34 -5.09
CA ILE A 65 0.90 9.75 -3.73
C ILE A 65 -0.43 10.49 -3.79
N THR A 66 -1.41 10.01 -3.06
CA THR A 66 -2.69 10.70 -2.91
C THR A 66 -3.06 10.77 -1.43
N GLU A 67 -3.54 11.94 -1.00
CA GLU A 67 -4.10 12.14 0.33
C GLU A 67 -5.60 11.84 0.26
N LEU A 68 -5.99 10.67 0.73
CA LEU A 68 -7.39 10.26 0.81
C LEU A 68 -7.80 10.16 2.27
N SER A 69 -8.93 10.77 2.60
CA SER A 69 -9.54 10.67 3.92
C SER A 69 -10.25 9.34 4.15
N VAL A 70 -10.71 8.68 3.09
CA VAL A 70 -11.36 7.37 3.11
C VAL A 70 -10.77 6.52 2.00
N VAL A 71 -10.37 5.29 2.34
CA VAL A 71 -9.80 4.36 1.37
C VAL A 71 -10.60 3.10 1.33
N ASN A 72 -11.28 2.91 0.21
CA ASN A 72 -11.75 1.60 -0.20
C ASN A 72 -10.61 0.88 -0.92
N ASN A 73 -10.30 -0.33 -0.52
CA ASN A 73 -9.33 -1.15 -1.20
C ASN A 73 -9.94 -1.67 -2.49
N ALA A 74 -9.44 -1.21 -3.61
CA ALA A 74 -9.80 -1.74 -4.92
C ALA A 74 -8.53 -2.12 -5.68
N VAL A 75 -8.55 -3.28 -6.31
CA VAL A 75 -7.55 -3.71 -7.28
C VAL A 75 -8.26 -3.85 -8.61
N PHE A 76 -7.75 -3.17 -9.62
CA PHE A 76 -8.23 -3.27 -10.98
C PHE A 76 -7.17 -3.97 -11.81
N LEU A 77 -7.55 -5.09 -12.42
CA LEU A 77 -6.71 -5.87 -13.31
C LEU A 77 -7.27 -5.81 -14.72
N ASP A 78 -6.50 -5.26 -15.64
CA ASP A 78 -6.77 -5.33 -17.07
C ASP A 78 -5.97 -6.50 -17.66
N ARG A 79 -6.68 -7.52 -18.12
CA ARG A 79 -6.11 -8.71 -18.78
C ARG A 79 -6.49 -8.76 -20.26
N GLY A 80 -6.49 -7.61 -20.92
CA GLY A 80 -6.87 -7.52 -22.34
C GLY A 80 -8.37 -7.62 -22.54
N GLU A 81 -8.87 -8.81 -22.90
CA GLU A 81 -10.30 -8.99 -23.19
C GLU A 81 -11.17 -8.94 -21.92
N THR A 82 -10.59 -9.26 -20.76
CA THR A 82 -11.33 -9.34 -19.50
C THR A 82 -10.73 -8.39 -18.46
N LYS A 83 -11.56 -7.50 -17.95
CA LYS A 83 -11.23 -6.60 -16.83
C LYS A 83 -11.87 -7.12 -15.56
N HIS A 84 -11.08 -7.17 -14.52
CA HIS A 84 -11.50 -7.62 -13.18
C HIS A 84 -11.34 -6.51 -12.16
N THR A 85 -12.37 -6.28 -11.36
CA THR A 85 -12.29 -5.41 -10.19
C THR A 85 -12.45 -6.26 -8.94
N PHE A 86 -11.51 -6.10 -8.01
CA PHE A 86 -11.58 -6.68 -6.68
C PHE A 86 -11.83 -5.55 -5.68
N LEU A 87 -12.89 -5.67 -4.91
CA LEU A 87 -13.21 -4.76 -3.81
C LEU A 87 -13.03 -5.49 -2.50
N SER A 88 -12.22 -4.93 -1.61
CA SER A 88 -12.08 -5.41 -0.24
C SER A 88 -12.92 -4.55 0.69
N PHE A 89 -13.82 -5.15 1.44
CA PHE A 89 -14.67 -4.48 2.45
C PHE A 89 -14.02 -4.51 3.82
N ASN A 90 -13.23 -5.54 4.07
CA ASN A 90 -12.42 -5.69 5.28
C ASN A 90 -11.22 -6.59 4.99
N THR A 91 -10.49 -6.99 6.02
CA THR A 91 -9.27 -7.79 5.89
C THR A 91 -9.50 -9.16 5.23
N PHE A 92 -10.70 -9.71 5.34
CA PHE A 92 -11.00 -11.11 4.96
C PHE A 92 -12.02 -11.25 3.82
N ASN A 93 -12.80 -10.20 3.54
CA ASN A 93 -13.88 -10.27 2.57
C ASN A 93 -13.56 -9.38 1.36
N PHE A 94 -13.63 -9.99 0.19
CA PHE A 94 -13.53 -9.27 -1.08
C PHE A 94 -14.60 -9.77 -2.07
N ILE A 95 -14.98 -8.91 -2.98
CA ILE A 95 -15.82 -9.26 -4.13
C ILE A 95 -14.99 -9.10 -5.39
N GLU A 96 -14.94 -10.13 -6.21
CA GLU A 96 -14.47 -10.05 -7.59
C GLU A 96 -15.65 -9.84 -8.52
N THR A 97 -15.51 -8.94 -9.48
CA THR A 97 -16.51 -8.72 -10.53
C THR A 97 -15.87 -8.49 -11.88
N THR A 98 -16.47 -9.10 -12.90
CA THR A 98 -16.19 -8.88 -14.32
C THR A 98 -17.25 -8.00 -14.98
N ASN A 99 -18.20 -7.48 -14.23
CA ASN A 99 -19.28 -6.64 -14.78
C ASN A 99 -18.71 -5.41 -15.48
N ARG A 100 -19.01 -5.28 -16.78
CA ARG A 100 -18.44 -4.25 -17.65
C ARG A 100 -18.78 -2.82 -17.19
N ALA A 101 -20.02 -2.58 -16.73
CA ALA A 101 -20.41 -1.25 -16.26
C ALA A 101 -19.67 -0.87 -14.98
N PHE A 102 -19.55 -1.81 -14.04
CA PHE A 102 -18.82 -1.62 -12.80
C PHE A 102 -17.33 -1.38 -13.07
N ASN A 103 -16.69 -2.21 -13.90
CA ASN A 103 -15.28 -2.07 -14.25
C ASN A 103 -14.99 -0.72 -14.94
N ARG A 104 -15.88 -0.25 -15.83
CA ARG A 104 -15.75 1.08 -16.45
C ARG A 104 -15.84 2.20 -15.41
N GLN A 105 -16.70 2.08 -14.41
CA GLN A 105 -16.82 3.06 -13.34
C GLN A 105 -15.59 3.07 -12.43
N THR A 106 -15.07 1.90 -12.09
CA THR A 106 -13.81 1.75 -11.32
C THR A 106 -12.63 2.34 -12.07
N GLU A 107 -12.52 2.08 -13.37
CA GLU A 107 -11.45 2.66 -14.21
C GLU A 107 -11.51 4.19 -14.22
N LYS A 108 -12.68 4.79 -14.40
CA LYS A 108 -12.87 6.25 -14.31
C LYS A 108 -12.45 6.79 -12.95
N TRP A 109 -12.86 6.13 -11.88
CA TRP A 109 -12.48 6.52 -10.52
C TRP A 109 -10.96 6.47 -10.30
N ILE A 110 -10.29 5.40 -10.79
CA ILE A 110 -8.82 5.29 -10.72
C ILE A 110 -8.15 6.41 -11.51
N GLN A 111 -8.62 6.73 -12.71
CA GLN A 111 -8.08 7.83 -13.51
C GLN A 111 -8.24 9.19 -12.80
N GLU A 112 -9.36 9.42 -12.13
CA GLU A 112 -9.55 10.63 -11.32
C GLU A 112 -8.59 10.68 -10.11
N LEU A 113 -8.35 9.55 -9.44
CA LEU A 113 -7.36 9.47 -8.37
C LEU A 113 -5.96 9.78 -8.89
N ILE A 114 -5.56 9.18 -10.00
CA ILE A 114 -4.26 9.43 -10.64
C ILE A 114 -4.11 10.92 -10.98
N ARG A 115 -5.14 11.53 -11.55
CA ARG A 115 -5.14 12.95 -11.91
C ARG A 115 -4.97 13.88 -10.71
N LYS A 116 -5.49 13.50 -9.54
CA LYS A 116 -5.40 14.26 -8.27
C LYS A 116 -4.16 13.92 -7.44
N SER A 117 -3.38 12.94 -7.87
CA SER A 117 -2.23 12.44 -7.13
C SER A 117 -0.93 13.05 -7.64
N THR A 118 0.09 13.05 -6.78
CA THR A 118 1.46 13.38 -7.18
C THR A 118 2.15 12.13 -7.68
N LYS A 119 2.57 12.12 -8.94
CA LYS A 119 3.36 11.03 -9.50
C LYS A 119 4.79 11.08 -8.95
N ILE A 120 5.29 9.93 -8.51
CA ILE A 120 6.70 9.78 -8.14
C ILE A 120 7.48 9.41 -9.40
N GLU A 121 8.22 10.36 -9.91
CA GLU A 121 9.12 10.10 -11.03
C GLU A 121 10.42 9.45 -10.54
N PRO A 122 11.06 8.58 -11.34
CA PRO A 122 12.30 7.93 -10.96
C PRO A 122 13.43 8.90 -10.55
N GLY A 123 13.46 10.09 -11.13
CA GLY A 123 14.42 11.15 -10.81
C GLY A 123 14.01 12.06 -9.64
N ALA A 124 12.77 11.99 -9.17
CA ALA A 124 12.25 12.84 -8.08
C ALA A 124 12.57 12.24 -6.69
N THR A 125 13.86 11.95 -6.44
CA THR A 125 14.31 11.26 -5.23
C THR A 125 13.94 11.98 -3.94
N SER A 126 14.04 13.31 -3.90
CA SER A 126 13.75 14.11 -2.71
C SER A 126 12.28 14.01 -2.27
N VAL A 127 11.32 14.10 -3.19
CA VAL A 127 9.89 13.98 -2.88
C VAL A 127 9.56 12.56 -2.40
N ARG A 128 10.06 11.56 -3.11
CA ARG A 128 9.92 10.16 -2.73
C ARG A 128 10.48 9.89 -1.34
N ASP A 129 11.72 10.28 -1.10
CA ASP A 129 12.44 9.97 0.13
C ASP A 129 11.81 10.67 1.34
N GLN A 130 11.34 11.91 1.18
CA GLN A 130 10.56 12.60 2.22
C GLN A 130 9.26 11.86 2.55
N TYR A 131 8.55 11.37 1.53
CA TYR A 131 7.31 10.61 1.74
C TYR A 131 7.57 9.27 2.41
N LEU A 132 8.57 8.50 1.95
CA LEU A 132 8.94 7.22 2.55
C LEU A 132 9.44 7.39 4.00
N ALA A 133 10.20 8.44 4.28
CA ALA A 133 10.62 8.78 5.66
C ALA A 133 9.41 9.15 6.56
N LYS A 134 8.37 9.79 6.01
CA LYS A 134 7.12 10.04 6.73
C LYS A 134 6.41 8.73 7.07
N LEU A 135 6.31 7.80 6.11
CA LEU A 135 5.69 6.49 6.32
C LEU A 135 6.45 5.70 7.40
N LYS A 136 7.77 5.66 7.31
CA LYS A 136 8.62 4.96 8.28
C LYS A 136 8.43 5.51 9.71
N ARG A 137 8.45 6.82 9.87
CA ARG A 137 8.18 7.44 11.19
C ARG A 137 6.82 7.03 11.77
N GLN A 138 5.81 6.83 10.92
CA GLN A 138 4.50 6.38 11.38
C GLN A 138 4.52 4.91 11.83
N VAL A 139 5.24 4.03 11.11
CA VAL A 139 5.48 2.65 11.56
C VAL A 139 6.17 2.65 12.92
N ASP A 140 7.25 3.42 13.06
CA ASP A 140 8.02 3.51 14.31
C ASP A 140 7.18 4.06 15.47
N THR A 141 6.32 5.04 15.21
CA THR A 141 5.41 5.59 16.24
C THR A 141 4.44 4.52 16.76
N ILE A 142 3.84 3.74 15.87
CA ILE A 142 2.92 2.67 16.27
C ILE A 142 3.67 1.54 16.97
N ARG A 143 4.85 1.16 16.45
CA ARG A 143 5.71 0.16 17.08
C ARG A 143 6.04 0.54 18.52
N GLN A 144 6.38 1.80 18.76
CA GLN A 144 6.69 2.30 20.10
C GLN A 144 5.44 2.31 20.99
N ALA A 145 4.29 2.73 20.46
CA ALA A 145 3.03 2.72 21.23
C ALA A 145 2.65 1.31 21.70
N ILE A 146 2.76 0.32 20.81
CA ILE A 146 2.48 -1.08 21.14
C ILE A 146 3.43 -1.62 22.22
N ARG A 147 4.73 -1.34 22.11
CA ARG A 147 5.71 -1.76 23.13
C ARG A 147 5.47 -1.12 24.48
N ASN A 148 5.17 0.17 24.51
CA ASN A 148 4.92 0.89 25.77
C ASN A 148 3.66 0.38 26.49
N GLN A 149 2.65 -0.07 25.75
CA GLN A 149 1.45 -0.68 26.35
C GLN A 149 1.77 -2.02 26.98
N GLU A 150 2.57 -2.85 26.33
CA GLU A 150 3.02 -4.15 26.86
C GLU A 150 3.81 -3.98 28.15
N ASP A 151 4.78 -3.04 28.17
CA ASP A 151 5.59 -2.73 29.36
C ASP A 151 4.75 -2.21 30.55
N THR A 152 3.53 -1.72 30.30
CA THR A 152 2.63 -1.20 31.34
C THR A 152 1.74 -2.32 31.91
N LEU A 153 1.57 -3.41 31.20
CA LEU A 153 0.73 -4.56 31.58
C LEU A 153 1.52 -5.64 32.37
N LEU A 154 2.84 -5.56 32.36
CA LEU A 154 3.78 -6.39 33.14
C LEU A 154 4.12 -5.74 34.48
#